data_f01323abd8001a4c17078998ceb944ae
#
_entry.id   f01323abd8001a4c17078998ceb944ae
#
_cell.length_a   1.000
_cell.length_b   1.000
_cell.length_c   1.000
_cell.angle_alpha   90.00
_cell.angle_beta   90.00
_cell.angle_gamma   90.00
#
_symmetry.space_group_name_H-M   'P 1'
#
loop_
_entity.id
_entity.type
_entity.pdbx_description
1 polymer ?
#
loop_
_entity_poly.entity_id
_entity_poly.type
_entity_poly.pdbx_seq_one_letter_code
_entity_poly.pdbx_strand_id
1 'polypeptide(L)'
;MDKYKFMSVFAPYMQRFVDAKEAMGFSRKYFESNLGLLDRFFIEEKVQTTFITSALIDKWGQTLTNNSYKTVCSKYSILAQFTKYMNNIGFPCYVPRIPKNKANTYIPYIFTHEQVRFIFTVCDSLVASDHGNMDSRLFSIPVILRLLYGTGMRVSEAASLLNQDINLEKRVITIRKTKNQRQRLIPVCPSLYR
;
A
#
# COMPACT_ATOMS: atom_id res chain seq x y z
N MET A 1 -0.66 -14.74 -9.09
CA MET A 1 0.27 -14.21 -8.06
C MET A 1 0.43 -15.32 -7.03
N ASP A 2 1.65 -15.82 -6.85
CA ASP A 2 1.89 -16.90 -5.89
C ASP A 2 1.60 -16.40 -4.47
N LYS A 3 0.92 -17.24 -3.69
CA LYS A 3 0.61 -16.96 -2.28
C LYS A 3 1.92 -17.03 -1.47
N TYR A 4 2.10 -16.11 -0.54
CA TYR A 4 3.24 -16.18 0.38
C TYR A 4 3.17 -17.48 1.20
N LYS A 5 4.27 -18.22 1.25
CA LYS A 5 4.37 -19.47 2.02
C LYS A 5 5.02 -19.17 3.37
N PHE A 6 4.24 -19.19 4.43
CA PHE A 6 4.74 -19.14 5.81
C PHE A 6 5.43 -20.47 6.17
N MET A 7 6.45 -20.41 7.02
CA MET A 7 7.30 -21.58 7.33
C MET A 7 7.55 -21.80 8.83
N SER A 8 7.27 -20.81 9.69
CA SER A 8 7.41 -20.96 11.14
C SER A 8 6.34 -21.89 11.74
N VAL A 9 6.45 -22.18 13.03
CA VAL A 9 5.43 -22.92 13.81
C VAL A 9 4.05 -22.25 13.72
N PHE A 10 3.98 -20.97 13.41
CA PHE A 10 2.75 -20.20 13.23
C PHE A 10 2.17 -20.27 11.81
N ALA A 11 2.85 -20.89 10.85
CA ALA A 11 2.46 -20.91 9.43
C ALA A 11 0.98 -21.26 9.18
N PRO A 12 0.40 -22.35 9.75
CA PRO A 12 -1.00 -22.71 9.52
C PRO A 12 -1.97 -21.66 10.08
N TYR A 13 -1.61 -21.00 11.17
CA TYR A 13 -2.44 -19.97 11.81
C TYR A 13 -2.35 -18.65 11.05
N MET A 14 -1.16 -18.26 10.60
CA MET A 14 -0.96 -17.07 9.74
C MET A 14 -1.74 -17.19 8.44
N GLN A 15 -1.69 -18.37 7.81
CA GLN A 15 -2.44 -18.61 6.57
C GLN A 15 -3.94 -18.43 6.79
N ARG A 16 -4.51 -19.08 7.83
CA ARG A 16 -5.94 -18.95 8.16
C ARG A 16 -6.34 -17.52 8.52
N PHE A 17 -5.47 -16.81 9.25
CA PHE A 17 -5.71 -15.41 9.58
C PHE A 17 -5.76 -14.52 8.34
N VAL A 18 -4.83 -14.70 7.39
CA VAL A 18 -4.80 -13.97 6.13
C VAL A 18 -6.04 -14.29 5.29
N ASP A 19 -6.44 -15.56 5.20
CA ASP A 19 -7.63 -15.97 4.47
C ASP A 19 -8.90 -15.33 5.06
N ALA A 20 -9.00 -15.28 6.39
CA ALA A 20 -10.11 -14.61 7.07
C ALA A 20 -10.12 -13.10 6.80
N LYS A 21 -8.97 -12.45 6.78
CA LYS A 21 -8.86 -11.02 6.45
C LYS A 21 -9.24 -10.72 5.00
N GLU A 22 -8.84 -11.58 4.07
CA GLU A 22 -9.23 -11.47 2.67
C GLU A 22 -10.74 -11.64 2.50
N ALA A 23 -11.34 -12.62 3.16
CA ALA A 23 -12.79 -12.82 3.16
C ALA A 23 -13.58 -11.61 3.71
N MET A 24 -12.96 -10.83 4.63
CA MET A 24 -13.50 -9.57 5.12
C MET A 24 -13.24 -8.37 4.17
N GLY A 25 -12.65 -8.61 2.99
CA GLY A 25 -12.38 -7.56 2.00
C GLY A 25 -11.05 -6.79 2.20
N PHE A 26 -10.18 -7.23 3.11
CA PHE A 26 -8.87 -6.61 3.28
C PHE A 26 -7.86 -7.13 2.25
N SER A 27 -6.83 -6.33 1.96
CA SER A 27 -5.77 -6.72 1.03
C SER A 27 -4.94 -7.88 1.59
N ARG A 28 -5.00 -9.04 0.95
CA ARG A 28 -4.16 -10.21 1.24
C ARG A 28 -2.67 -9.83 1.25
N LYS A 29 -2.20 -9.17 0.19
CA LYS A 29 -0.80 -8.76 0.03
C LYS A 29 -0.29 -7.94 1.23
N TYR A 30 -1.12 -7.07 1.80
CA TYR A 30 -0.76 -6.25 2.95
C TYR A 30 -0.48 -7.11 4.18
N PHE A 31 -1.33 -8.10 4.47
CA PHE A 31 -1.15 -8.98 5.62
C PHE A 31 -0.01 -9.98 5.39
N GLU A 32 0.09 -10.59 4.20
CA GLU A 32 1.20 -11.50 3.86
C GLU A 32 2.56 -10.82 3.98
N SER A 33 2.70 -9.59 3.47
CA SER A 33 3.96 -8.85 3.56
C SER A 33 4.40 -8.58 5.01
N ASN A 34 3.46 -8.18 5.87
CA ASN A 34 3.79 -7.86 7.26
C ASN A 34 3.99 -9.12 8.12
N LEU A 35 3.13 -10.12 7.97
CA LEU A 35 3.27 -11.38 8.68
C LEU A 35 4.48 -12.18 8.19
N GLY A 36 4.86 -12.07 6.92
CA GLY A 36 6.07 -12.69 6.39
C GLY A 36 7.35 -12.18 7.04
N LEU A 37 7.38 -10.92 7.47
CA LEU A 37 8.49 -10.39 8.28
C LEU A 37 8.52 -11.03 9.67
N LEU A 38 7.36 -11.20 10.28
CA LEU A 38 7.22 -11.83 11.59
C LEU A 38 7.52 -13.33 11.53
N ASP A 39 7.10 -14.01 10.46
CA ASP A 39 7.37 -15.43 10.22
C ASP A 39 8.87 -15.71 10.13
N ARG A 40 9.61 -14.88 9.38
CA ARG A 40 11.08 -14.95 9.30
C ARG A 40 11.73 -14.75 10.66
N PHE A 41 11.30 -13.75 11.41
CA PHE A 41 11.79 -13.52 12.76
C PHE A 41 11.57 -14.73 13.66
N PHE A 42 10.41 -15.38 13.61
CA PHE A 42 10.17 -16.59 14.41
C PHE A 42 11.06 -17.77 14.00
N ILE A 43 11.40 -17.88 12.72
CA ILE A 43 12.34 -18.89 12.23
C ILE A 43 13.76 -18.59 12.72
N GLU A 44 14.22 -17.35 12.61
CA GLU A 44 15.54 -16.90 13.07
C GLU A 44 15.72 -17.12 14.58
N GLU A 45 14.66 -16.84 15.37
CA GLU A 45 14.62 -17.07 16.80
C GLU A 45 14.40 -18.53 17.20
N LYS A 46 14.24 -19.44 16.22
CA LYS A 46 13.98 -20.89 16.44
C LYS A 46 12.80 -21.15 17.38
N VAL A 47 11.72 -20.37 17.22
CA VAL A 47 10.53 -20.51 18.05
C VAL A 47 9.85 -21.86 17.76
N GLN A 48 9.71 -22.70 18.79
CA GLN A 48 9.12 -24.04 18.68
C GLN A 48 7.70 -24.13 19.26
N THR A 49 7.27 -23.10 19.99
CA THR A 49 5.97 -23.08 20.66
C THR A 49 5.03 -22.11 20.00
N THR A 50 3.73 -22.36 20.09
CA THR A 50 2.68 -21.47 19.56
C THR A 50 2.29 -20.34 20.53
N PHE A 51 3.12 -20.08 21.55
CA PHE A 51 2.93 -19.00 22.50
C PHE A 51 3.81 -17.80 22.14
N ILE A 52 3.20 -16.64 22.05
CA ILE A 52 3.92 -15.39 21.84
C ILE A 52 3.99 -14.66 23.18
N THR A 53 5.19 -14.57 23.73
CA THR A 53 5.45 -13.90 25.01
C THR A 53 5.74 -12.41 24.80
N SER A 54 5.63 -11.61 25.87
CA SER A 54 6.04 -10.20 25.85
C SER A 54 7.52 -10.05 25.49
N ALA A 55 8.38 -10.89 26.07
CA ALA A 55 9.82 -10.87 25.79
C ALA A 55 10.14 -11.11 24.30
N LEU A 56 9.43 -12.02 23.64
CA LEU A 56 9.58 -12.29 22.21
C LEU A 56 9.15 -11.07 21.37
N ILE A 57 8.08 -10.39 21.78
CA ILE A 57 7.61 -9.16 21.12
C ILE A 57 8.59 -8.02 21.30
N ASP A 58 9.16 -7.86 22.50
CA ASP A 58 10.16 -6.83 22.77
C ASP A 58 11.42 -7.05 21.93
N LYS A 59 11.86 -8.30 21.79
CA LYS A 59 12.97 -8.68 20.92
C LYS A 59 12.67 -8.36 19.44
N TRP A 60 11.47 -8.69 18.97
CA TRP A 60 11.05 -8.30 17.62
C TRP A 60 11.00 -6.79 17.46
N GLY A 61 10.52 -6.04 18.44
CA GLY A 61 10.50 -4.59 18.43
C GLY A 61 11.89 -3.96 18.21
N GLN A 62 12.95 -4.56 18.79
CA GLN A 62 14.32 -4.13 18.61
C GLN A 62 14.80 -4.27 17.16
N THR A 63 14.26 -5.19 16.38
CA THR A 63 14.58 -5.33 14.95
C THR A 63 13.98 -4.21 14.08
N LEU A 64 13.07 -3.42 14.63
CA LEU A 64 12.33 -2.39 13.89
C LEU A 64 12.94 -0.98 14.00
N THR A 65 14.14 -0.83 14.54
CA THR A 65 14.79 0.46 14.82
C THR A 65 14.94 1.36 13.59
N ASN A 66 15.19 0.78 12.42
CA ASN A 66 15.36 1.50 11.16
C ASN A 66 14.02 1.86 10.47
N ASN A 67 12.88 1.54 11.08
CA ASN A 67 11.59 1.85 10.50
C ASN A 67 11.06 3.20 10.99
N SER A 68 10.30 3.89 10.12
CA SER A 68 9.56 5.06 10.56
C SER A 68 8.58 4.70 11.69
N TYR A 69 8.34 5.65 12.60
CA TYR A 69 7.42 5.44 13.72
C TYR A 69 6.02 4.95 13.27
N LYS A 70 5.50 5.52 12.18
CA LYS A 70 4.24 5.11 11.58
C LYS A 70 4.26 3.65 11.10
N THR A 71 5.38 3.21 10.51
CA THR A 71 5.58 1.82 10.09
C THR A 71 5.60 0.87 11.28
N VAL A 72 6.29 1.25 12.37
CA VAL A 72 6.31 0.49 13.62
C VAL A 72 4.90 0.34 14.18
N CYS A 73 4.12 1.43 14.30
CA CYS A 73 2.73 1.37 14.74
C CYS A 73 1.88 0.41 13.89
N SER A 74 2.05 0.44 12.55
CA SER A 74 1.32 -0.44 11.64
C SER A 74 1.68 -1.92 11.85
N LYS A 75 2.97 -2.22 12.02
CA LYS A 75 3.44 -3.59 12.30
C LYS A 75 2.93 -4.10 13.64
N TYR A 76 2.99 -3.29 14.70
CA TYR A 76 2.42 -3.64 16.00
C TYR A 76 0.89 -3.83 15.94
N SER A 77 0.19 -3.04 15.13
CA SER A 77 -1.25 -3.21 14.92
C SER A 77 -1.59 -4.58 14.30
N ILE A 78 -0.81 -5.04 13.33
CA ILE A 78 -1.01 -6.36 12.72
C ILE A 78 -0.68 -7.47 13.70
N LEU A 79 0.44 -7.34 14.43
CA LEU A 79 0.81 -8.30 15.46
C LEU A 79 -0.26 -8.41 16.54
N ALA A 80 -0.80 -7.28 17.02
CA ALA A 80 -1.88 -7.28 18.00
C ALA A 80 -3.17 -7.94 17.46
N GLN A 81 -3.49 -7.77 16.19
CA GLN A 81 -4.62 -8.46 15.57
C GLN A 81 -4.37 -9.97 15.45
N PHE A 82 -3.16 -10.37 15.10
CA PHE A 82 -2.79 -11.78 14.99
C PHE A 82 -2.77 -12.46 16.35
N THR A 83 -2.17 -11.85 17.38
CA THR A 83 -2.16 -12.42 18.74
C THR A 83 -3.56 -12.53 19.36
N LYS A 84 -4.44 -11.54 19.08
CA LYS A 84 -5.86 -11.65 19.46
C LYS A 84 -6.56 -12.82 18.76
N TYR A 85 -6.28 -13.01 17.47
CA TYR A 85 -6.80 -14.16 16.73
C TYR A 85 -6.31 -15.48 17.35
N MET A 86 -5.02 -15.60 17.68
CA MET A 86 -4.46 -16.78 18.36
C MET A 86 -5.15 -17.05 19.70
N ASN A 87 -5.38 -16.02 20.51
CA ASN A 87 -6.10 -16.15 21.77
C ASN A 87 -7.54 -16.66 21.58
N ASN A 88 -8.22 -16.18 20.54
CA ASN A 88 -9.60 -16.60 20.24
C ASN A 88 -9.71 -18.06 19.80
N ILE A 89 -8.63 -18.64 19.27
CA ILE A 89 -8.58 -20.07 18.90
C ILE A 89 -7.90 -20.95 19.94
N GLY A 90 -7.69 -20.42 21.17
CA GLY A 90 -7.22 -21.18 22.33
C GLY A 90 -5.70 -21.21 22.54
N PHE A 91 -4.92 -20.40 21.82
CA PHE A 91 -3.48 -20.28 22.04
C PHE A 91 -3.17 -18.99 22.81
N PRO A 92 -2.81 -19.06 24.09
CA PRO A 92 -2.56 -17.89 24.91
C PRO A 92 -1.31 -17.13 24.43
N CYS A 93 -1.55 -15.95 23.84
CA CYS A 93 -0.49 -15.05 23.35
C CYS A 93 -0.60 -13.69 24.03
N TYR A 94 0.52 -13.07 24.32
CA TYR A 94 0.54 -11.69 24.79
C TYR A 94 0.10 -10.74 23.67
N VAL A 95 -0.86 -9.87 23.98
CA VAL A 95 -1.34 -8.86 23.02
C VAL A 95 -0.56 -7.57 23.24
N PRO A 96 0.28 -7.13 22.28
CA PRO A 96 1.09 -5.94 22.45
C PRO A 96 0.24 -4.67 22.45
N ARG A 97 0.68 -3.68 23.22
CA ARG A 97 0.15 -2.32 23.11
C ARG A 97 0.70 -1.66 21.83
N ILE A 98 -0.20 -1.09 21.05
CA ILE A 98 0.23 -0.32 19.85
C ILE A 98 0.85 0.98 20.35
N PRO A 99 2.07 1.36 19.90
CA PRO A 99 2.68 2.63 20.25
C PRO A 99 1.75 3.80 19.92
N LYS A 100 1.68 4.80 20.78
CA LYS A 100 0.82 5.98 20.54
C LYS A 100 1.30 6.71 19.29
N ASN A 101 0.39 6.97 18.36
CA ASN A 101 0.74 7.68 17.13
C ASN A 101 1.22 9.10 17.49
N LYS A 102 2.43 9.46 17.04
CA LYS A 102 2.91 10.84 17.14
C LYS A 102 2.17 11.68 16.12
N ALA A 103 1.81 12.90 16.47
CA ALA A 103 1.20 13.84 15.55
C ALA A 103 2.05 13.97 14.28
N ASN A 104 1.41 13.92 13.13
CA ASN A 104 2.11 14.12 11.86
C ASN A 104 2.41 15.64 11.73
N THR A 105 3.67 15.99 11.82
CA THR A 105 4.16 17.37 11.66
C THR A 105 4.48 17.72 10.21
N TYR A 106 4.31 16.76 9.29
CA TYR A 106 4.56 17.00 7.87
C TYR A 106 3.50 17.92 7.27
N ILE A 107 3.91 19.10 6.83
CA ILE A 107 3.11 20.05 6.06
C ILE A 107 3.46 19.83 4.58
N PRO A 108 2.50 19.41 3.73
CA PRO A 108 2.77 19.27 2.31
C PRO A 108 3.13 20.61 1.68
N TYR A 109 4.11 20.59 0.77
CA TYR A 109 4.39 21.76 -0.06
C TYR A 109 3.26 21.94 -1.07
N ILE A 110 2.73 23.16 -1.16
CA ILE A 110 1.67 23.52 -2.10
C ILE A 110 2.32 24.27 -3.25
N PHE A 111 2.31 23.68 -4.45
CA PHE A 111 2.85 24.31 -5.65
C PHE A 111 2.01 25.51 -6.09
N THR A 112 2.68 26.61 -6.48
CA THR A 112 2.00 27.73 -7.16
C THR A 112 1.58 27.33 -8.57
N HIS A 113 0.65 28.11 -9.16
CA HIS A 113 0.23 27.86 -10.54
C HIS A 113 1.39 28.01 -11.55
N GLU A 114 2.34 28.87 -11.29
CA GLU A 114 3.55 29.05 -12.12
C GLU A 114 4.44 27.81 -12.04
N GLN A 115 4.66 27.28 -10.85
CA GLN A 115 5.43 26.05 -10.66
C GLN A 115 4.76 24.86 -11.34
N VAL A 116 3.43 24.75 -11.26
CA VAL A 116 2.70 23.69 -11.95
C VAL A 116 2.83 23.82 -13.47
N ARG A 117 2.73 25.04 -14.01
CA ARG A 117 2.96 25.29 -15.47
C ARG A 117 4.37 24.90 -15.88
N PHE A 118 5.37 25.29 -15.08
CA PHE A 118 6.76 24.94 -15.33
C PHE A 118 6.96 23.41 -15.35
N ILE A 119 6.38 22.69 -14.38
CA ILE A 119 6.43 21.22 -14.33
C ILE A 119 5.86 20.62 -15.63
N PHE A 120 4.71 21.10 -16.10
CA PHE A 120 4.13 20.62 -17.36
C PHE A 120 5.01 20.91 -18.56
N THR A 121 5.59 22.11 -18.65
CA THR A 121 6.51 22.48 -19.74
C THR A 121 7.73 21.56 -19.77
N VAL A 122 8.34 21.29 -18.61
CA VAL A 122 9.47 20.36 -18.51
C VAL A 122 9.07 18.95 -18.89
N CYS A 123 7.90 18.47 -18.43
CA CYS A 123 7.41 17.14 -18.80
C CYS A 123 7.14 16.99 -20.30
N ASP A 124 6.63 18.04 -20.96
CA ASP A 124 6.38 18.04 -22.41
C ASP A 124 7.67 18.06 -23.23
N SER A 125 8.76 18.60 -22.66
CA SER A 125 10.08 18.61 -23.29
C SER A 125 10.89 17.32 -23.07
N LEU A 126 10.35 16.32 -22.34
CA LEU A 126 11.01 15.04 -22.20
C LEU A 126 11.10 14.34 -23.56
N VAL A 127 12.27 14.39 -24.16
CA VAL A 127 12.57 13.67 -25.40
C VAL A 127 13.13 12.30 -25.02
N ALA A 128 12.60 11.27 -25.65
CA ALA A 128 13.17 9.94 -25.55
C ALA A 128 14.60 9.99 -26.13
N SER A 129 15.62 9.70 -25.33
CA SER A 129 16.99 9.60 -25.83
C SER A 129 17.11 8.43 -26.81
N ASP A 130 17.88 8.62 -27.87
CA ASP A 130 18.08 7.71 -29.02
C ASP A 130 18.74 6.36 -28.69
N HIS A 131 18.92 6.03 -27.42
CA HIS A 131 19.46 4.75 -26.99
C HIS A 131 18.36 3.70 -26.89
N GLY A 132 18.09 3.06 -28.01
CA GLY A 132 17.49 1.76 -28.34
C GLY A 132 16.49 1.04 -27.44
N ASN A 133 16.28 1.45 -26.20
CA ASN A 133 15.23 1.00 -25.28
C ASN A 133 14.39 2.21 -24.86
N MET A 134 13.62 2.73 -25.80
CA MET A 134 12.61 3.75 -25.49
C MET A 134 11.62 3.18 -24.48
N ASP A 135 11.80 3.57 -23.23
CA ASP A 135 10.83 3.25 -22.21
C ASP A 135 9.53 4.03 -22.52
N SER A 136 8.56 3.35 -23.13
CA SER A 136 7.24 3.90 -23.49
C SER A 136 6.56 4.59 -22.31
N ARG A 137 7.06 4.39 -21.10
CA ARG A 137 6.65 5.06 -19.86
C ARG A 137 6.90 6.57 -19.89
N LEU A 138 7.94 7.05 -20.57
CA LEU A 138 8.23 8.49 -20.66
C LEU A 138 7.10 9.25 -21.34
N PHE A 139 6.50 8.69 -22.40
CA PHE A 139 5.35 9.31 -23.08
C PHE A 139 4.08 9.36 -22.22
N SER A 140 3.98 8.47 -21.22
CA SER A 140 2.82 8.42 -20.33
C SER A 140 2.89 9.46 -19.21
N ILE A 141 4.08 9.95 -18.86
CA ILE A 141 4.28 10.88 -17.73
C ILE A 141 3.48 12.17 -17.89
N PRO A 142 3.56 12.92 -19.03
CA PRO A 142 2.81 14.15 -19.20
C PRO A 142 1.30 13.96 -19.08
N VAL A 143 0.79 12.87 -19.66
CA VAL A 143 -0.63 12.52 -19.63
C VAL A 143 -1.09 12.18 -18.21
N ILE A 144 -0.34 11.34 -17.52
CA ILE A 144 -0.66 10.94 -16.13
C ILE A 144 -0.66 12.16 -15.21
N LEU A 145 0.34 13.03 -15.29
CA LEU A 145 0.42 14.23 -14.46
C LEU A 145 -0.76 15.17 -14.69
N ARG A 146 -1.17 15.38 -15.95
CA ARG A 146 -2.35 16.18 -16.26
C ARG A 146 -3.64 15.55 -15.74
N LEU A 147 -3.77 14.22 -15.86
CA LEU A 147 -4.90 13.48 -15.28
C LEU A 147 -4.95 13.66 -13.77
N LEU A 148 -3.82 13.50 -13.07
CA LEU A 148 -3.75 13.65 -11.61
C LEU A 148 -4.12 15.07 -11.18
N TYR A 149 -3.57 16.08 -11.87
CA TYR A 149 -3.82 17.49 -11.55
C TYR A 149 -5.25 17.91 -11.86
N GLY A 150 -5.76 17.54 -13.04
CA GLY A 150 -7.09 17.98 -13.51
C GLY A 150 -8.26 17.22 -12.89
N THR A 151 -8.03 16.03 -12.33
CA THR A 151 -9.10 15.17 -11.82
C THR A 151 -9.00 14.84 -10.34
N GLY A 152 -7.83 15.05 -9.72
CA GLY A 152 -7.59 14.66 -8.33
C GLY A 152 -7.65 13.14 -8.08
N MET A 153 -7.52 12.31 -9.13
CA MET A 153 -7.47 10.85 -8.95
C MET A 153 -6.16 10.41 -8.31
N ARG A 154 -6.15 9.22 -7.72
CA ARG A 154 -4.91 8.66 -7.16
C ARG A 154 -4.00 8.16 -8.26
N VAL A 155 -2.67 8.18 -8.02
CA VAL A 155 -1.68 7.65 -8.97
C VAL A 155 -2.00 6.21 -9.40
N SER A 156 -2.38 5.36 -8.44
CA SER A 156 -2.76 3.97 -8.74
C SER A 156 -4.04 3.84 -9.58
N GLU A 157 -4.96 4.79 -9.45
CA GLU A 157 -6.18 4.84 -10.25
C GLU A 157 -5.85 5.27 -11.69
N ALA A 158 -5.04 6.31 -11.86
CA ALA A 158 -4.58 6.74 -13.17
C ALA A 158 -3.77 5.65 -13.91
N ALA A 159 -2.84 5.00 -13.21
CA ALA A 159 -2.01 3.93 -13.78
C ALA A 159 -2.80 2.64 -14.12
N SER A 160 -4.02 2.48 -13.61
CA SER A 160 -4.87 1.32 -13.87
C SER A 160 -6.03 1.60 -14.82
N LEU A 161 -6.11 2.81 -15.40
CA LEU A 161 -7.13 3.16 -16.38
C LEU A 161 -6.99 2.33 -17.65
N LEU A 162 -8.12 1.89 -18.16
CA LEU A 162 -8.23 1.23 -19.45
C LEU A 162 -8.99 2.17 -20.43
N ASN A 163 -8.78 2.00 -21.72
CA ASN A 163 -9.47 2.80 -22.74
C ASN A 163 -11.00 2.74 -22.61
N GLN A 164 -11.54 1.58 -22.21
CA GLN A 164 -12.97 1.41 -21.96
C GLN A 164 -13.52 2.21 -20.77
N ASP A 165 -12.64 2.72 -19.91
CA ASP A 165 -13.03 3.52 -18.74
C ASP A 165 -13.18 5.01 -19.08
N ILE A 166 -12.77 5.41 -20.31
CA ILE A 166 -12.77 6.80 -20.78
C ILE A 166 -13.87 6.95 -21.81
N ASN A 167 -14.86 7.77 -21.51
CA ASN A 167 -15.90 8.17 -22.46
C ASN A 167 -15.63 9.62 -22.91
N LEU A 168 -15.09 9.78 -24.11
CA LEU A 168 -14.74 11.08 -24.67
C LEU A 168 -15.97 11.91 -25.03
N GLU A 169 -17.03 11.29 -25.52
CA GLU A 169 -18.28 11.98 -25.90
C GLU A 169 -18.96 12.59 -24.67
N LYS A 170 -19.07 11.80 -23.59
CA LYS A 170 -19.66 12.25 -22.32
C LYS A 170 -18.66 13.01 -21.43
N ARG A 171 -17.39 13.07 -21.82
CA ARG A 171 -16.29 13.68 -21.04
C ARG A 171 -16.22 13.16 -19.61
N VAL A 172 -16.27 11.84 -19.45
CA VAL A 172 -16.30 11.18 -18.15
C VAL A 172 -15.30 10.03 -18.11
N ILE A 173 -14.60 9.91 -16.98
CA ILE A 173 -13.74 8.77 -16.65
C ILE A 173 -14.42 7.95 -15.56
N THR A 174 -14.51 6.64 -15.76
CA THR A 174 -15.04 5.69 -14.77
C THR A 174 -13.91 5.07 -13.98
N ILE A 175 -13.81 5.35 -12.69
CA ILE A 175 -12.86 4.68 -11.81
C ILE A 175 -13.50 3.43 -11.24
N ARG A 176 -13.05 2.24 -11.69
CA ARG A 176 -13.63 0.95 -11.29
C ARG A 176 -13.00 0.39 -10.02
N LYS A 177 -11.68 0.57 -9.84
CA LYS A 177 -10.93 0.00 -8.72
C LYS A 177 -10.46 1.11 -7.78
N THR A 178 -11.30 1.46 -6.80
CA THR A 178 -10.90 2.36 -5.72
C THR A 178 -10.40 1.57 -4.51
N LYS A 179 -9.73 2.27 -3.58
CA LYS A 179 -9.28 1.68 -2.30
C LYS A 179 -10.42 0.99 -1.51
N ASN A 180 -11.66 1.47 -1.68
CA ASN A 180 -12.83 0.97 -0.96
C ASN A 180 -13.76 0.14 -1.87
N GLN A 181 -13.27 -0.35 -3.01
CA GLN A 181 -14.02 -1.12 -4.02
C GLN A 181 -15.28 -0.40 -4.57
N ARG A 182 -15.40 0.91 -4.36
CA ARG A 182 -16.50 1.72 -4.90
C ARG A 182 -16.10 2.29 -6.25
N GLN A 183 -17.02 2.23 -7.21
CA GLN A 183 -16.85 2.91 -8.49
C GLN A 183 -17.25 4.38 -8.34
N ARG A 184 -16.59 5.25 -9.11
CA ARG A 184 -16.99 6.66 -9.22
C ARG A 184 -16.74 7.19 -10.63
N LEU A 185 -17.56 8.15 -11.02
CA LEU A 185 -17.40 8.90 -12.25
C LEU A 185 -16.63 10.20 -11.95
N ILE A 186 -15.72 10.56 -12.84
CA ILE A 186 -14.96 11.80 -12.79
C ILE A 186 -15.21 12.57 -14.07
N PRO A 187 -15.74 13.80 -14.01
CA PRO A 187 -15.87 14.65 -15.19
C PRO A 187 -14.49 15.12 -15.66
N VAL A 188 -14.30 15.17 -16.96
CA VAL A 188 -13.09 15.68 -17.59
C VAL A 188 -13.30 17.15 -17.96
N CYS A 189 -12.46 18.03 -17.40
CA CYS A 189 -12.54 19.46 -17.71
C CYS A 189 -12.08 19.76 -19.16
N PRO A 190 -12.55 20.87 -19.78
CA PRO A 190 -12.19 21.19 -21.16
C PRO A 190 -10.69 21.31 -21.43
N SER A 191 -9.91 21.74 -20.45
CA SER A 191 -8.45 21.85 -20.55
C SER A 191 -7.73 20.51 -20.60
N LEU A 192 -8.36 19.45 -20.16
CA LEU A 192 -7.81 18.09 -20.18
C LEU A 192 -8.25 17.33 -21.44
N TYR A 193 -9.26 17.83 -22.15
CA TYR A 193 -9.83 17.20 -23.36
C TYR A 193 -9.10 17.61 -24.66
N ARG A 194 -8.27 18.64 -24.61
CA ARG A 194 -7.45 19.13 -25.75
C ARG A 194 -6.18 18.32 -25.90
#